data_d037e2f7e3513acfe86d728c97109120
#
_entry.id   d037e2f7e3513acfe86d728c97109120
#
_cell.length_a   1.000
_cell.length_b   1.000
_cell.length_c   1.000
_cell.angle_alpha   90.00
_cell.angle_beta   90.00
_cell.angle_gamma   90.00
#
_symmetry.space_group_name_H-M   'P 1'
#
loop_
_entity.id
_entity.type
_entity.pdbx_description
1 polymer ?
#
loop_
_entity_poly.entity_id
_entity_poly.type
_entity_poly.pdbx_seq_one_letter_code
_entity_poly.pdbx_strand_id
1 'polypeptide(L)'
;MVEIENKYKIINDKKFGYVNWIGFWTLYKKEVLRFLIVVIQTIISPLVTSLLFLFVLSLAIGNERGEVLGFPFITFLAPGLIAMQVIQQAFSHSSSSIMIGKIQGNIVDILYAPLTAAEITLATNLAACTRSIIIALVSIIVFSFIVELKFHNFLYIIVFTFLGSFILSSIGIIVGLWA
;
A
#
# COMPACT_ATOMS: atom_id res chain seq x y z
N MET A 1 24.43 7.46 47.62
CA MET A 1 23.29 8.22 47.06
C MET A 1 23.69 9.00 45.81
N VAL A 2 24.80 9.71 45.78
CA VAL A 2 25.31 10.50 44.64
C VAL A 2 25.60 9.62 43.38
N GLU A 3 26.04 8.39 43.55
CA GLU A 3 26.40 7.46 42.45
C GLU A 3 25.17 6.86 41.75
N ILE A 4 24.05 6.74 42.45
CA ILE A 4 22.78 6.30 41.88
C ILE A 4 22.14 7.42 41.06
N GLU A 5 22.22 8.66 41.51
CA GLU A 5 21.69 9.83 40.79
C GLU A 5 22.40 10.09 39.47
N ASN A 6 23.70 9.77 39.39
CA ASN A 6 24.49 9.92 38.16
C ASN A 6 24.18 8.82 37.12
N LYS A 7 23.72 7.65 37.56
CA LYS A 7 23.35 6.53 36.67
C LYS A 7 22.01 6.77 35.92
N TYR A 8 21.13 7.57 36.51
CA TYR A 8 19.86 7.95 35.90
C TYR A 8 19.95 9.24 35.07
N LYS A 9 21.02 10.01 35.22
CA LYS A 9 21.27 11.24 34.44
C LYS A 9 21.74 10.99 33.01
N ILE A 10 21.95 9.72 32.62
CA ILE A 10 22.37 9.30 31.28
C ILE A 10 21.14 8.89 30.40
N ILE A 11 19.93 9.06 30.87
CA ILE A 11 18.79 9.15 29.96
C ILE A 11 18.86 10.56 29.39
N ASN A 12 19.78 10.70 28.45
CA ASN A 12 19.96 11.90 27.66
C ASN A 12 18.59 12.23 27.06
N ASP A 13 18.00 13.34 27.44
CA ASP A 13 16.81 13.91 26.83
C ASP A 13 17.14 14.10 25.35
N LYS A 14 16.93 13.07 24.55
CA LYS A 14 17.01 13.19 23.08
C LYS A 14 15.95 14.22 22.71
N LYS A 15 16.37 15.46 22.57
CA LYS A 15 15.55 16.53 22.03
C LYS A 15 15.27 16.13 20.58
N PHE A 16 14.11 15.50 20.36
CA PHE A 16 13.60 15.30 19.02
C PHE A 16 13.37 16.69 18.43
N GLY A 17 13.85 16.94 17.21
CA GLY A 17 13.53 18.14 16.47
C GLY A 17 12.01 18.20 16.18
N TYR A 18 11.58 19.17 15.40
CA TYR A 18 10.16 19.31 14.98
C TYR A 18 9.59 18.04 14.34
N VAL A 19 10.42 17.18 13.76
CA VAL A 19 10.05 15.91 13.14
C VAL A 19 10.96 14.80 13.68
N ASN A 20 10.35 13.72 14.16
CA ASN A 20 11.06 12.52 14.60
C ASN A 20 11.33 11.57 13.42
N TRP A 21 12.35 11.89 12.60
CA TRP A 21 12.73 11.10 11.43
C TRP A 21 13.07 9.64 11.76
N ILE A 22 13.66 9.39 12.93
CA ILE A 22 14.03 8.02 13.35
C ILE A 22 12.77 7.21 13.63
N GLY A 23 11.83 7.77 14.38
CA GLY A 23 10.56 7.12 14.68
C GLY A 23 9.71 6.91 13.42
N PHE A 24 9.63 7.93 12.55
CA PHE A 24 8.95 7.87 11.27
C PHE A 24 9.48 6.73 10.38
N TRP A 25 10.80 6.66 10.19
CA TRP A 25 11.43 5.63 9.36
C TRP A 25 11.28 4.24 9.97
N THR A 26 11.34 4.14 11.30
CA THR A 26 11.15 2.86 12.01
C THR A 26 9.72 2.34 11.82
N LEU A 27 8.72 3.23 11.94
CA LEU A 27 7.33 2.87 11.71
C LEU A 27 7.07 2.46 10.25
N TYR A 28 7.57 3.25 9.29
CA TYR A 28 7.50 2.93 7.87
C TYR A 28 8.11 1.54 7.57
N LYS A 29 9.33 1.29 8.07
CA LYS A 29 10.02 0.01 7.89
C LYS A 29 9.24 -1.15 8.52
N LYS A 30 8.67 -0.96 9.70
CA LYS A 30 7.80 -1.95 10.37
C LYS A 30 6.61 -2.31 9.47
N GLU A 31 5.92 -1.32 8.91
CA GLU A 31 4.77 -1.52 8.03
C GLU A 31 5.15 -2.21 6.72
N VAL A 32 6.29 -1.84 6.13
CA VAL A 32 6.82 -2.51 4.92
C VAL A 32 7.19 -3.96 5.22
N LEU A 33 7.92 -4.23 6.29
CA LEU A 33 8.30 -5.60 6.67
C LEU A 33 7.09 -6.46 6.96
N ARG A 34 6.04 -5.90 7.56
CA ARG A 34 4.80 -6.63 7.85
C ARG A 34 4.18 -7.25 6.60
N PHE A 35 4.08 -6.52 5.48
CA PHE A 35 3.53 -7.10 4.26
C PHE A 35 4.53 -8.01 3.54
N LEU A 36 5.83 -7.78 3.67
CA LEU A 36 6.86 -8.61 3.06
C LEU A 36 6.91 -10.02 3.68
N ILE A 37 6.59 -10.18 4.96
CA ILE A 37 6.51 -11.49 5.60
C ILE A 37 5.44 -12.36 4.94
N VAL A 38 4.32 -11.76 4.51
CA VAL A 38 3.21 -12.44 3.83
C VAL A 38 3.16 -12.13 2.34
N VAL A 39 4.31 -11.85 1.72
CA VAL A 39 4.42 -11.37 0.34
C VAL A 39 3.74 -12.30 -0.67
N ILE A 40 3.85 -13.61 -0.50
CA ILE A 40 3.25 -14.60 -1.38
C ILE A 40 1.73 -14.45 -1.39
N GLN A 41 1.10 -14.44 -0.24
CA GLN A 41 -0.35 -14.25 -0.12
C GLN A 41 -0.79 -12.86 -0.61
N THR A 42 0.02 -11.84 -0.32
CA THR A 42 -0.27 -10.44 -0.63
C THR A 42 -0.21 -10.14 -2.13
N ILE A 43 0.64 -10.82 -2.88
CA ILE A 43 0.83 -10.61 -4.33
C ILE A 43 0.06 -11.63 -5.14
N ILE A 44 0.13 -12.93 -4.80
CA ILE A 44 -0.48 -13.99 -5.61
C ILE A 44 -2.00 -13.90 -5.57
N SER A 45 -2.61 -13.69 -4.39
CA SER A 45 -4.06 -13.67 -4.27
C SER A 45 -4.71 -12.61 -5.17
N PRO A 46 -4.34 -11.32 -5.13
CA PRO A 46 -4.93 -10.34 -6.02
C PRO A 46 -4.60 -10.57 -7.50
N LEU A 47 -3.40 -11.08 -7.83
CA LEU A 47 -3.05 -11.44 -9.20
C LEU A 47 -3.95 -12.52 -9.77
N VAL A 48 -4.13 -13.61 -9.05
CA VAL A 48 -5.01 -14.71 -9.48
C VAL A 48 -6.43 -14.20 -9.67
N THR A 49 -6.94 -13.40 -8.73
CA THR A 49 -8.29 -12.83 -8.83
C THR A 49 -8.44 -11.96 -10.08
N SER A 50 -7.49 -11.07 -10.36
CA SER A 50 -7.56 -10.17 -11.52
C SER A 50 -7.39 -10.93 -12.85
N LEU A 51 -6.55 -11.97 -12.89
CA LEU A 51 -6.41 -12.84 -14.05
C LEU A 51 -7.68 -13.65 -14.32
N LEU A 52 -8.32 -14.17 -13.27
CA LEU A 52 -9.61 -14.85 -13.41
C LEU A 52 -10.68 -13.89 -13.93
N PHE A 53 -10.74 -12.65 -13.41
CA PHE A 53 -11.65 -11.64 -13.93
C PHE A 53 -11.38 -11.32 -15.39
N LEU A 54 -10.12 -11.15 -15.77
CA LEU A 54 -9.74 -10.92 -17.18
C LEU A 54 -10.21 -12.07 -18.07
N PHE A 55 -9.96 -13.31 -17.63
CA PHE A 55 -10.33 -14.50 -18.37
C PHE A 55 -11.85 -14.65 -18.52
N VAL A 56 -12.60 -14.53 -17.42
CA VAL A 56 -14.08 -14.65 -17.44
C VAL A 56 -14.70 -13.54 -18.29
N LEU A 57 -14.27 -12.30 -18.14
CA LEU A 57 -14.81 -11.17 -18.92
C LEU A 57 -14.40 -11.26 -20.41
N SER A 58 -13.23 -11.77 -20.69
CA SER A 58 -12.78 -12.02 -22.06
C SER A 58 -13.65 -13.06 -22.76
N LEU A 59 -14.02 -14.15 -22.07
CA LEU A 59 -14.91 -15.19 -22.62
C LEU A 59 -16.36 -14.70 -22.72
N ALA A 60 -16.85 -13.97 -21.73
CA ALA A 60 -18.24 -13.56 -21.69
C ALA A 60 -18.58 -12.43 -22.66
N ILE A 61 -17.65 -11.51 -22.87
CA ILE A 61 -17.93 -10.26 -23.60
C ILE A 61 -16.98 -10.06 -24.78
N GLY A 62 -15.82 -10.68 -24.77
CA GLY A 62 -14.74 -10.44 -25.74
C GLY A 62 -15.12 -10.71 -27.19
N ASN A 63 -15.95 -11.72 -27.42
CA ASN A 63 -16.42 -12.09 -28.77
C ASN A 63 -17.57 -11.20 -29.28
N GLU A 64 -18.32 -10.55 -28.39
CA GLU A 64 -19.47 -9.72 -28.77
C GLU A 64 -19.11 -8.25 -28.95
N ARG A 65 -18.13 -7.72 -28.18
CA ARG A 65 -17.80 -6.29 -28.18
C ARG A 65 -16.65 -5.87 -29.12
N GLY A 66 -15.96 -6.79 -29.79
CA GLY A 66 -14.94 -6.49 -30.77
C GLY A 66 -13.88 -5.50 -30.29
N GLU A 67 -13.98 -4.24 -30.68
CA GLU A 67 -13.05 -3.17 -30.33
C GLU A 67 -13.69 -2.08 -29.47
N VAL A 68 -12.98 -1.60 -28.47
CA VAL A 68 -13.34 -0.44 -27.63
C VAL A 68 -12.28 0.66 -27.84
N LEU A 69 -12.71 1.81 -28.36
CA LEU A 69 -11.83 2.94 -28.70
C LEU A 69 -10.68 2.57 -29.66
N GLY A 70 -10.92 1.60 -30.59
CA GLY A 70 -9.90 1.14 -31.52
C GLY A 70 -8.89 0.15 -30.95
N PHE A 71 -9.14 -0.38 -29.74
CA PHE A 71 -8.32 -1.42 -29.12
C PHE A 71 -9.16 -2.68 -28.87
N PRO A 72 -8.54 -3.87 -28.96
CA PRO A 72 -9.23 -5.11 -28.54
C PRO A 72 -9.72 -4.97 -27.10
N PHE A 73 -10.94 -5.49 -26.81
CA PHE A 73 -11.56 -5.34 -25.50
C PHE A 73 -10.67 -5.79 -24.34
N ILE A 74 -9.91 -6.86 -24.52
CA ILE A 74 -8.97 -7.39 -23.49
C ILE A 74 -7.86 -6.38 -23.19
N THR A 75 -7.30 -5.74 -24.22
CA THR A 75 -6.24 -4.72 -24.08
C THR A 75 -6.72 -3.47 -23.35
N PHE A 76 -7.99 -3.12 -23.50
CA PHE A 76 -8.63 -2.03 -22.76
C PHE A 76 -8.93 -2.40 -21.30
N LEU A 77 -9.35 -3.64 -21.07
CA LEU A 77 -9.76 -4.12 -19.75
C LEU A 77 -8.58 -4.31 -18.78
N ALA A 78 -7.45 -4.81 -19.27
CA ALA A 78 -6.29 -5.17 -18.46
C ALA A 78 -5.73 -4.00 -17.60
N PRO A 79 -5.49 -2.78 -18.12
CA PRO A 79 -5.05 -1.64 -17.32
C PRO A 79 -6.06 -1.26 -16.24
N GLY A 80 -7.36 -1.36 -16.53
CA GLY A 80 -8.43 -1.09 -15.57
C GLY A 80 -8.41 -2.04 -14.37
N LEU A 81 -8.19 -3.34 -14.63
CA LEU A 81 -8.06 -4.33 -13.58
C LEU A 81 -6.81 -4.11 -12.71
N ILE A 82 -5.69 -3.74 -13.33
CA ILE A 82 -4.47 -3.38 -12.59
C ILE A 82 -4.71 -2.17 -11.70
N ALA A 83 -5.33 -1.11 -12.22
CA ALA A 83 -5.63 0.10 -11.46
C ALA A 83 -6.58 -0.20 -10.28
N MET A 84 -7.64 -0.97 -10.50
CA MET A 84 -8.57 -1.41 -9.46
C MET A 84 -7.83 -2.17 -8.34
N GLN A 85 -6.96 -3.09 -8.71
CA GLN A 85 -6.17 -3.88 -7.78
C GLN A 85 -5.24 -3.03 -6.91
N VAL A 86 -4.54 -2.08 -7.52
CA VAL A 86 -3.64 -1.12 -6.85
C VAL A 86 -4.38 -0.31 -5.79
N ILE A 87 -5.50 0.26 -6.15
CA ILE A 87 -6.36 1.07 -5.27
C ILE A 87 -6.87 0.22 -4.10
N GLN A 88 -7.39 -0.97 -4.38
CA GLN A 88 -7.90 -1.89 -3.37
C GLN A 88 -6.81 -2.32 -2.38
N GLN A 89 -5.60 -2.58 -2.87
CA GLN A 89 -4.49 -2.99 -2.02
C GLN A 89 -3.95 -1.86 -1.14
N ALA A 90 -3.95 -0.61 -1.63
CA ALA A 90 -3.60 0.56 -0.83
C ALA A 90 -4.56 0.74 0.35
N PHE A 91 -5.87 0.73 0.06
CA PHE A 91 -6.93 0.82 1.07
C PHE A 91 -6.83 -0.32 2.10
N SER A 92 -6.73 -1.56 1.62
CA SER A 92 -6.68 -2.75 2.47
C SER A 92 -5.46 -2.75 3.40
N HIS A 93 -4.29 -2.28 2.92
CA HIS A 93 -3.08 -2.22 3.73
C HIS A 93 -3.25 -1.26 4.91
N SER A 94 -3.70 -0.04 4.65
CA SER A 94 -3.82 0.99 5.67
C SER A 94 -4.93 0.69 6.69
N SER A 95 -6.11 0.25 6.23
CA SER A 95 -7.22 -0.12 7.12
C SER A 95 -6.86 -1.32 8.00
N SER A 96 -6.29 -2.37 7.41
CA SER A 96 -5.88 -3.57 8.17
C SER A 96 -4.75 -3.28 9.15
N SER A 97 -3.83 -2.34 8.84
CA SER A 97 -2.77 -1.96 9.75
C SER A 97 -3.32 -1.47 11.07
N ILE A 98 -4.26 -0.55 11.02
CA ILE A 98 -4.86 0.05 12.21
C ILE A 98 -5.79 -0.95 12.93
N MET A 99 -6.65 -1.65 12.18
CA MET A 99 -7.56 -2.64 12.76
C MET A 99 -6.81 -3.76 13.51
N ILE A 100 -5.80 -4.34 12.88
CA ILE A 100 -5.00 -5.40 13.50
C ILE A 100 -4.25 -4.86 14.72
N GLY A 101 -3.72 -3.63 14.63
CA GLY A 101 -3.10 -2.96 15.77
C GLY A 101 -4.03 -2.79 16.96
N LYS A 102 -5.31 -2.45 16.71
CA LYS A 102 -6.36 -2.37 17.75
C LYS A 102 -6.67 -3.74 18.36
N ILE A 103 -6.93 -4.76 17.52
CA ILE A 103 -7.31 -6.11 17.95
C ILE A 103 -6.19 -6.76 18.79
N GLN A 104 -4.94 -6.57 18.39
CA GLN A 104 -3.77 -7.13 19.07
C GLN A 104 -3.30 -6.29 20.26
N GLY A 105 -3.87 -5.10 20.48
CA GLY A 105 -3.43 -4.16 21.51
C GLY A 105 -2.13 -3.41 21.18
N ASN A 106 -1.47 -3.70 20.06
CA ASN A 106 -0.19 -3.10 19.66
C ASN A 106 -0.31 -1.62 19.25
N ILE A 107 -1.53 -1.11 19.06
CA ILE A 107 -1.76 0.29 18.75
C ILE A 107 -1.29 1.21 19.88
N VAL A 108 -1.35 0.72 21.12
CA VAL A 108 -0.91 1.43 22.32
C VAL A 108 0.58 1.77 22.22
N ASP A 109 1.40 0.84 21.73
CA ASP A 109 2.85 1.03 21.57
C ASP A 109 3.16 2.14 20.57
N ILE A 110 2.33 2.27 19.50
CA ILE A 110 2.47 3.31 18.49
C ILE A 110 2.05 4.67 19.06
N LEU A 111 1.00 4.72 19.88
CA LEU A 111 0.49 5.94 20.50
C LEU A 111 1.39 6.47 21.61
N TYR A 112 2.09 5.59 22.34
CA TYR A 112 3.08 5.99 23.36
C TYR A 112 4.43 6.37 22.75
N ALA A 113 4.69 6.03 21.49
CA ALA A 113 5.89 6.47 20.81
C ALA A 113 5.87 8.00 20.65
N PRO A 114 7.03 8.69 20.74
CA PRO A 114 7.11 10.14 20.55
C PRO A 114 6.96 10.52 19.06
N LEU A 115 5.80 10.18 18.49
CA LEU A 115 5.42 10.44 17.10
C LEU A 115 4.16 11.32 17.06
N THR A 116 4.17 12.28 16.16
CA THR A 116 2.98 13.08 15.89
C THR A 116 1.96 12.29 15.06
N ALA A 117 0.68 12.65 15.14
CA ALA A 117 -0.37 12.02 14.33
C ALA A 117 -0.06 12.12 12.82
N ALA A 118 0.54 13.23 12.36
CA ALA A 118 0.96 13.40 10.98
C ALA A 118 2.07 12.41 10.57
N GLU A 119 3.05 12.18 11.43
CA GLU A 119 4.12 11.21 11.17
C GLU A 119 3.58 9.79 11.08
N ILE A 120 2.65 9.41 11.96
CA ILE A 120 2.02 8.08 11.96
C ILE A 120 1.23 7.88 10.67
N THR A 121 0.38 8.85 10.30
CA THR A 121 -0.46 8.75 9.09
C THR A 121 0.38 8.75 7.82
N LEU A 122 1.39 9.61 7.71
CA LEU A 122 2.29 9.64 6.56
C LEU A 122 3.13 8.37 6.42
N ALA A 123 3.67 7.83 7.51
CA ALA A 123 4.43 6.58 7.47
C ALA A 123 3.57 5.41 6.99
N THR A 124 2.34 5.30 7.49
CA THR A 124 1.38 4.25 7.08
C THR A 124 0.97 4.42 5.62
N ASN A 125 0.65 5.65 5.18
CA ASN A 125 0.30 5.96 3.79
C ASN A 125 1.45 5.62 2.83
N LEU A 126 2.67 6.01 3.13
CA LEU A 126 3.82 5.71 2.29
C LEU A 126 4.10 4.21 2.21
N ALA A 127 3.91 3.46 3.30
CA ALA A 127 4.03 2.00 3.29
C ALA A 127 2.94 1.36 2.39
N ALA A 128 1.71 1.86 2.44
CA ALA A 128 0.63 1.42 1.56
C ALA A 128 0.92 1.74 0.08
N CYS A 129 1.44 2.93 -0.23
CA CYS A 129 1.87 3.30 -1.57
C CYS A 129 3.00 2.40 -2.09
N THR A 130 4.00 2.11 -1.24
CA THR A 130 5.09 1.20 -1.59
C THR A 130 4.56 -0.19 -1.95
N ARG A 131 3.66 -0.74 -1.14
CA ARG A 131 3.00 -2.02 -1.42
C ARG A 131 2.24 -1.99 -2.74
N SER A 132 1.43 -0.95 -2.97
CA SER A 132 0.63 -0.80 -4.19
C SER A 132 1.49 -0.70 -5.45
N ILE A 133 2.60 0.02 -5.39
CA ILE A 133 3.54 0.14 -6.50
C ILE A 133 4.19 -1.22 -6.82
N ILE A 134 4.59 -1.97 -5.80
CA ILE A 134 5.16 -3.33 -6.00
C ILE A 134 4.13 -4.23 -6.68
N ILE A 135 2.88 -4.22 -6.22
CA ILE A 135 1.80 -5.01 -6.81
C ILE A 135 1.51 -4.54 -8.24
N ALA A 136 1.49 -3.24 -8.50
CA ALA A 136 1.32 -2.69 -9.86
C ALA A 136 2.41 -3.20 -10.81
N LEU A 137 3.67 -3.13 -10.41
CA LEU A 137 4.80 -3.59 -11.23
C LEU A 137 4.70 -5.09 -11.53
N VAL A 138 4.44 -5.91 -10.52
CA VAL A 138 4.28 -7.35 -10.72
C VAL A 138 3.08 -7.66 -11.61
N SER A 139 1.95 -6.96 -11.41
CA SER A 139 0.76 -7.13 -12.24
C SER A 139 1.02 -6.73 -13.69
N ILE A 140 1.69 -5.61 -13.94
CA ILE A 140 2.07 -5.17 -15.28
C ILE A 140 2.93 -6.23 -15.99
N ILE A 141 3.92 -6.80 -15.28
CA ILE A 141 4.78 -7.85 -15.84
C ILE A 141 3.94 -9.07 -16.22
N VAL A 142 3.09 -9.56 -15.31
CA VAL A 142 2.28 -10.77 -15.55
C VAL A 142 1.27 -10.55 -16.67
N PHE A 143 0.57 -9.42 -16.68
CA PHE A 143 -0.40 -9.10 -17.73
C PHE A 143 0.26 -8.88 -19.09
N SER A 144 1.50 -8.37 -19.14
CA SER A 144 2.28 -8.19 -20.37
C SER A 144 2.57 -9.52 -21.10
N PHE A 145 2.57 -10.66 -20.41
CA PHE A 145 2.70 -11.98 -21.04
C PHE A 145 1.40 -12.44 -21.71
N ILE A 146 0.26 -11.89 -21.31
CA ILE A 146 -1.06 -12.35 -21.76
C ILE A 146 -1.66 -11.36 -22.78
N VAL A 147 -1.40 -10.07 -22.59
CA VAL A 147 -2.00 -8.98 -23.36
C VAL A 147 -0.91 -8.02 -23.80
N GLU A 148 -0.94 -7.58 -25.04
CA GLU A 148 -0.04 -6.53 -25.54
C GLU A 148 -0.39 -5.18 -24.90
N LEU A 149 0.27 -4.86 -23.78
CA LEU A 149 0.10 -3.58 -23.10
C LEU A 149 0.92 -2.50 -23.82
N LYS A 150 0.26 -1.52 -24.41
CA LYS A 150 0.91 -0.36 -25.05
C LYS A 150 1.01 0.79 -24.05
N PHE A 151 2.20 1.04 -23.51
CA PHE A 151 2.46 2.16 -22.63
C PHE A 151 2.82 3.40 -23.42
N HIS A 152 2.00 4.44 -23.36
CA HIS A 152 2.29 5.70 -24.02
C HIS A 152 3.24 6.57 -23.19
N ASN A 153 3.05 6.61 -21.87
CA ASN A 153 3.90 7.41 -20.98
C ASN A 153 3.96 6.79 -19.58
N PHE A 154 5.13 6.26 -19.25
CA PHE A 154 5.36 5.55 -18.00
C PHE A 154 5.30 6.47 -16.76
N LEU A 155 5.67 7.75 -16.92
CA LEU A 155 5.67 8.72 -15.82
C LEU A 155 4.25 8.99 -15.31
N TYR A 156 3.27 9.11 -16.21
CA TYR A 156 1.87 9.30 -15.81
C TYR A 156 1.35 8.09 -15.03
N ILE A 157 1.71 6.89 -15.44
CA ILE A 157 1.29 5.66 -14.72
C ILE A 157 1.79 5.70 -13.27
N ILE A 158 3.07 6.02 -13.05
CA ILE A 158 3.65 6.11 -11.72
C ILE A 158 2.96 7.19 -10.88
N VAL A 159 2.79 8.40 -11.43
CA VAL A 159 2.17 9.52 -10.71
C VAL A 159 0.73 9.22 -10.32
N PHE A 160 -0.10 8.74 -11.27
CA PHE A 160 -1.49 8.42 -10.98
C PHE A 160 -1.65 7.22 -10.03
N THR A 161 -0.79 6.21 -10.15
CA THR A 161 -0.75 5.08 -9.22
C THR A 161 -0.41 5.54 -7.80
N PHE A 162 0.60 6.40 -7.67
CA PHE A 162 0.99 6.95 -6.36
C PHE A 162 -0.12 7.81 -5.74
N LEU A 163 -0.68 8.76 -6.50
CA LEU A 163 -1.74 9.65 -6.01
C LEU A 163 -3.01 8.87 -5.65
N GLY A 164 -3.44 7.95 -6.52
CA GLY A 164 -4.60 7.10 -6.25
C GLY A 164 -4.40 6.24 -5.01
N SER A 165 -3.23 5.61 -4.86
CA SER A 165 -2.89 4.83 -3.67
C SER A 165 -2.85 5.68 -2.40
N PHE A 166 -2.32 6.90 -2.48
CA PHE A 166 -2.22 7.81 -1.33
C PHE A 166 -3.60 8.25 -0.84
N ILE A 167 -4.50 8.62 -1.77
CA ILE A 167 -5.88 9.02 -1.44
C ILE A 167 -6.63 7.84 -0.80
N LEU A 168 -6.60 6.66 -1.42
CA LEU A 168 -7.34 5.51 -0.91
C LEU A 168 -6.75 4.96 0.38
N SER A 169 -5.44 5.02 0.56
CA SER A 169 -4.79 4.70 1.83
C SER A 169 -5.23 5.64 2.95
N SER A 170 -5.34 6.94 2.67
CA SER A 170 -5.82 7.92 3.66
C SER A 170 -7.27 7.62 4.10
N ILE A 171 -8.14 7.29 3.16
CA ILE A 171 -9.50 6.84 3.46
C ILE A 171 -9.47 5.54 4.27
N GLY A 172 -8.59 4.59 3.94
CA GLY A 172 -8.40 3.35 4.67
C GLY A 172 -7.99 3.57 6.13
N ILE A 173 -7.12 4.57 6.41
CA ILE A 173 -6.77 4.97 7.77
C ILE A 173 -8.01 5.46 8.54
N ILE A 174 -8.81 6.34 7.93
CA ILE A 174 -10.02 6.88 8.54
C ILE A 174 -10.98 5.74 8.91
N VAL A 175 -11.23 4.82 7.95
CA VAL A 175 -12.09 3.66 8.18
C VAL A 175 -11.53 2.75 9.28
N GLY A 176 -10.21 2.48 9.28
CA GLY A 176 -9.56 1.68 10.31
C GLY A 176 -9.58 2.32 11.71
N LEU A 177 -9.60 3.65 11.79
CA LEU A 177 -9.75 4.37 13.06
C LEU A 177 -11.18 4.32 13.58
N TRP A 178 -12.17 4.36 12.67
CA TRP A 178 -13.58 4.39 13.03
C TRP A 178 -14.13 2.99 13.39
N ALA A 179 -13.64 1.95 12.74
CA ALA A 179 -14.00 0.55 13.06
C ALA A 179 -13.36 0.10 14.39
#